data_e5c32a9dd4d0b5bccbf5a38954c75b87
#
_entry.id   e5c32a9dd4d0b5bccbf5a38954c75b87
#
_cell.length_a   1.000
_cell.length_b   1.000
_cell.length_c   1.000
_cell.angle_alpha   90.00
_cell.angle_beta   90.00
_cell.angle_gamma   90.00
#
_symmetry.space_group_name_H-M   'P 1'
#
loop_
_entity.id
_entity.type
_entity.pdbx_description
1 polymer ?
#
loop_
_entity_poly.entity_id
_entity_poly.type
_entity_poly.pdbx_seq_one_letter_code
_entity_poly.pdbx_strand_id
1 'polypeptide(L)'
;TLRLARNADLLVAAAEYEYAHGRYRQCYALTSQVLGLDPFEPSVLPVHICSMARLKLHSELFSLAHELVEEYPQQAVPWFAVGCFYHMVSDFESARRYFSKATTLNHRFAPAWVGFGHAFAAQDESDQAMAAYRTASRLFPGSHTPWLGIGMEYLRTNHLPLAMHYIKQAHAIAPHEPAVLHELGVLHYASGEYAEAADYFTRVAEHEGDYDDAAREPSIFNLGHACRKMRRFDEAIEWYRLALAIAPRNASTYAALGFTHHLRGDPDGAIELYHQSLSLKPDDTFTCEMLKEALKDVLQATSDPLSLPPMSAPG
;
A
#
# COMPACT_ATOMS: atom_id res chain seq x y z
N THR A 1 28.65 25.35 10.50
CA THR A 1 27.60 24.30 10.57
C THR A 1 26.20 24.88 10.48
N LEU A 2 25.87 25.97 11.20
CA LEU A 2 24.53 26.60 11.16
C LEU A 2 24.14 27.21 9.80
N ARG A 3 25.11 27.67 8.97
CA ARG A 3 24.84 28.16 7.61
C ARG A 3 24.51 27.04 6.63
N LEU A 4 25.07 25.84 6.79
CA LEU A 4 24.77 24.67 5.96
C LEU A 4 23.37 24.11 6.27
N ALA A 5 22.96 24.12 7.54
CA ALA A 5 21.63 23.63 7.95
C ALA A 5 20.46 24.52 7.46
N ARG A 6 20.73 25.69 6.89
CA ARG A 6 19.74 26.60 6.29
C ARG A 6 19.89 26.76 4.78
N ASN A 7 20.74 25.96 4.14
CA ASN A 7 20.86 25.98 2.71
C ASN A 7 19.66 25.25 2.10
N ALA A 8 18.86 25.96 1.30
CA ALA A 8 17.65 25.41 0.69
C ALA A 8 17.95 24.15 -0.15
N ASP A 9 19.03 24.16 -0.94
CA ASP A 9 19.40 23.01 -1.78
C ASP A 9 19.70 21.76 -0.97
N LEU A 10 20.35 21.89 0.21
CA LEU A 10 20.61 20.77 1.10
C LEU A 10 19.35 20.26 1.77
N LEU A 11 18.42 21.16 2.12
CA LEU A 11 17.12 20.77 2.70
C LEU A 11 16.27 20.05 1.66
N VAL A 12 16.32 20.49 0.39
CA VAL A 12 15.63 19.83 -0.73
C VAL A 12 16.18 18.41 -0.92
N ALA A 13 17.52 18.27 -1.06
CA ALA A 13 18.14 16.97 -1.22
C ALA A 13 17.87 16.03 -0.02
N ALA A 14 17.89 16.57 1.19
CA ALA A 14 17.52 15.81 2.39
C ALA A 14 16.05 15.38 2.37
N ALA A 15 15.14 16.26 1.94
CA ALA A 15 13.73 15.94 1.84
C ALA A 15 13.45 14.85 0.79
N GLU A 16 14.12 14.91 -0.35
CA GLU A 16 14.04 13.86 -1.40
C GLU A 16 14.58 12.52 -0.87
N TYR A 17 15.69 12.57 -0.12
CA TYR A 17 16.26 11.38 0.51
C TYR A 17 15.28 10.77 1.53
N GLU A 18 14.69 11.59 2.41
CA GLU A 18 13.71 11.12 3.40
C GLU A 18 12.44 10.56 2.72
N TYR A 19 12.00 11.20 1.63
CA TYR A 19 10.88 10.71 0.83
C TYR A 19 11.15 9.33 0.23
N ALA A 20 12.35 9.13 -0.36
CA ALA A 20 12.75 7.87 -0.95
C ALA A 20 12.95 6.73 0.08
N HIS A 21 13.07 7.07 1.36
CA HIS A 21 13.15 6.12 2.48
C HIS A 21 11.83 5.93 3.21
N GLY A 22 10.70 6.44 2.68
CA GLY A 22 9.38 6.31 3.28
C GLY A 22 9.16 7.15 4.55
N ARG A 23 10.11 8.05 4.91
CA ARG A 23 10.05 8.91 6.09
C ARG A 23 9.30 10.21 5.81
N TYR A 24 8.01 10.08 5.51
CA TYR A 24 7.18 11.17 4.97
C TYR A 24 7.00 12.33 5.94
N ARG A 25 6.96 12.10 7.27
CA ARG A 25 6.86 13.18 8.28
C ARG A 25 8.11 14.05 8.30
N GLN A 26 9.29 13.41 8.23
CA GLN A 26 10.57 14.14 8.18
C GLN A 26 10.69 14.91 6.86
N CYS A 27 10.31 14.28 5.74
CA CYS A 27 10.22 14.95 4.45
C CYS A 27 9.31 16.18 4.51
N TYR A 28 8.09 16.05 5.04
CA TYR A 28 7.15 17.14 5.21
C TYR A 28 7.72 18.28 6.08
N ALA A 29 8.39 17.96 7.18
CA ALA A 29 9.01 18.96 8.05
C ALA A 29 10.14 19.74 7.35
N LEU A 30 11.00 19.03 6.56
CA LEU A 30 12.07 19.66 5.81
C LEU A 30 11.53 20.55 4.67
N THR A 31 10.58 20.05 3.90
CA THR A 31 9.95 20.81 2.82
C THR A 31 9.19 22.04 3.34
N SER A 32 8.51 21.94 4.49
CA SER A 32 7.86 23.07 5.15
C SER A 32 8.84 24.17 5.58
N GLN A 33 10.07 23.81 5.98
CA GLN A 33 11.10 24.80 6.30
C GLN A 33 11.54 25.56 5.04
N VAL A 34 11.66 24.89 3.89
CA VAL A 34 12.03 25.55 2.63
C VAL A 34 10.90 26.46 2.16
N LEU A 35 9.65 25.98 2.17
CA LEU A 35 8.48 26.74 1.76
C LEU A 35 8.18 27.94 2.70
N GLY A 36 8.65 27.89 3.95
CA GLY A 36 8.63 29.05 4.85
C GLY A 36 9.60 30.16 4.45
N LEU A 37 10.60 29.88 3.59
CA LEU A 37 11.53 30.86 3.03
C LEU A 37 11.08 31.33 1.65
N ASP A 38 10.64 30.40 0.81
CA ASP A 38 10.09 30.64 -0.51
C ASP A 38 8.81 29.81 -0.70
N PRO A 39 7.62 30.42 -0.60
CA PRO A 39 6.34 29.71 -0.69
C PRO A 39 6.09 29.04 -2.04
N PHE A 40 6.75 29.48 -3.12
CA PHE A 40 6.63 28.88 -4.44
C PHE A 40 7.98 28.38 -4.98
N GLU A 41 8.63 27.46 -4.24
CA GLU A 41 9.82 26.79 -4.77
C GLU A 41 9.40 25.56 -5.60
N PRO A 42 9.53 25.61 -6.95
CA PRO A 42 9.00 24.56 -7.84
C PRO A 42 9.68 23.21 -7.68
N SER A 43 10.89 23.16 -7.15
CA SER A 43 11.63 21.91 -6.92
C SER A 43 11.09 21.15 -5.70
N VAL A 44 10.60 21.87 -4.69
CA VAL A 44 10.14 21.33 -3.41
C VAL A 44 8.66 20.99 -3.40
N LEU A 45 7.84 21.86 -4.00
CA LEU A 45 6.37 21.71 -3.97
C LEU A 45 5.87 20.33 -4.37
N PRO A 46 6.38 19.65 -5.43
CA PRO A 46 5.91 18.32 -5.80
C PRO A 46 6.15 17.27 -4.70
N VAL A 47 7.33 17.30 -4.08
CA VAL A 47 7.70 16.37 -2.99
C VAL A 47 6.88 16.67 -1.73
N HIS A 48 6.67 17.95 -1.42
CA HIS A 48 5.81 18.40 -0.32
C HIS A 48 4.37 17.92 -0.49
N ILE A 49 3.77 18.14 -1.65
CA ILE A 49 2.41 17.70 -2.01
C ILE A 49 2.30 16.17 -1.91
N CYS A 50 3.30 15.43 -2.43
CA CYS A 50 3.34 13.98 -2.35
C CYS A 50 3.44 13.49 -0.90
N SER A 51 4.26 14.15 -0.06
CA SER A 51 4.38 13.80 1.37
C SER A 51 3.07 14.04 2.12
N MET A 52 2.37 15.16 1.86
CA MET A 52 1.05 15.44 2.42
C MET A 52 0.03 14.38 2.02
N ALA A 53 0.05 13.95 0.75
CA ALA A 53 -0.83 12.92 0.26
C ALA A 53 -0.57 11.56 0.94
N ARG A 54 0.70 11.20 1.15
CA ARG A 54 1.09 9.99 1.90
C ARG A 54 0.70 10.04 3.37
N LEU A 55 0.78 11.22 4.00
CA LEU A 55 0.37 11.47 5.38
C LEU A 55 -1.15 11.67 5.55
N LYS A 56 -1.92 11.63 4.46
CA LYS A 56 -3.38 11.85 4.45
C LYS A 56 -3.81 13.20 5.05
N LEU A 57 -3.01 14.24 4.86
CA LEU A 57 -3.28 15.60 5.33
C LEU A 57 -4.27 16.30 4.40
N HIS A 58 -5.56 15.92 4.47
CA HIS A 58 -6.60 16.36 3.53
C HIS A 58 -6.84 17.88 3.57
N SER A 59 -6.99 18.44 4.79
CA SER A 59 -7.29 19.86 5.00
C SER A 59 -6.14 20.76 4.55
N GLU A 60 -4.93 20.37 4.91
CA GLU A 60 -3.71 21.12 4.58
C GLU A 60 -3.46 21.12 3.06
N LEU A 61 -3.59 19.94 2.43
CA LEU A 61 -3.44 19.84 0.97
C LEU A 61 -4.53 20.62 0.22
N PHE A 62 -5.76 20.60 0.72
CA PHE A 62 -6.84 21.41 0.14
C PHE A 62 -6.52 22.91 0.19
N SER A 63 -6.11 23.42 1.37
CA SER A 63 -5.75 24.83 1.55
C SER A 63 -4.59 25.23 0.65
N LEU A 64 -3.51 24.43 0.65
CA LEU A 64 -2.35 24.67 -0.20
C LEU A 64 -2.71 24.67 -1.68
N ALA A 65 -3.51 23.71 -2.14
CA ALA A 65 -3.93 23.62 -3.53
C ALA A 65 -4.77 24.83 -3.94
N HIS A 66 -5.61 25.33 -3.04
CA HIS A 66 -6.45 26.51 -3.28
C HIS A 66 -5.61 27.80 -3.43
N GLU A 67 -4.71 28.04 -2.47
CA GLU A 67 -3.77 29.15 -2.50
C GLU A 67 -2.92 29.15 -3.78
N LEU A 68 -2.35 27.99 -4.12
CA LEU A 68 -1.51 27.87 -5.31
C LEU A 68 -2.29 28.13 -6.61
N VAL A 69 -3.55 27.71 -6.71
CA VAL A 69 -4.38 27.96 -7.90
C VAL A 69 -4.78 29.43 -8.01
N GLU A 70 -5.04 30.11 -6.90
CA GLU A 70 -5.35 31.55 -6.90
C GLU A 70 -4.15 32.39 -7.33
N GLU A 71 -2.95 32.07 -6.80
CA GLU A 71 -1.75 32.86 -7.06
C GLU A 71 -1.06 32.50 -8.38
N TYR A 72 -1.03 31.21 -8.74
CA TYR A 72 -0.26 30.69 -9.89
C TYR A 72 -1.09 29.84 -10.86
N PRO A 73 -2.25 30.29 -11.37
CA PRO A 73 -3.17 29.47 -12.16
C PRO A 73 -2.60 28.97 -13.50
N GLN A 74 -1.52 29.57 -13.98
CA GLN A 74 -0.86 29.23 -15.25
C GLN A 74 0.30 28.23 -15.07
N GLN A 75 0.60 27.84 -13.84
CA GLN A 75 1.64 26.86 -13.54
C GLN A 75 1.05 25.43 -13.43
N ALA A 76 1.87 24.41 -13.67
CA ALA A 76 1.43 23.00 -13.60
C ALA A 76 1.27 22.50 -12.16
N VAL A 77 2.12 22.96 -11.24
CA VAL A 77 2.18 22.49 -9.85
C VAL A 77 0.87 22.71 -9.08
N PRO A 78 0.19 23.87 -9.17
CA PRO A 78 -1.12 24.05 -8.55
C PRO A 78 -2.15 23.00 -8.97
N TRP A 79 -2.26 22.73 -10.25
CA TRP A 79 -3.21 21.74 -10.77
C TRP A 79 -2.83 20.30 -10.44
N PHE A 80 -1.54 20.04 -10.28
CA PHE A 80 -1.06 18.79 -9.72
C PHE A 80 -1.48 18.62 -8.25
N ALA A 81 -1.39 19.65 -7.42
CA ALA A 81 -1.85 19.64 -6.04
C ALA A 81 -3.35 19.32 -5.94
N VAL A 82 -4.17 19.99 -6.78
CA VAL A 82 -5.61 19.72 -6.89
C VAL A 82 -5.86 18.28 -7.31
N GLY A 83 -5.13 17.77 -8.30
CA GLY A 83 -5.21 16.37 -8.74
C GLY A 83 -4.89 15.38 -7.61
N CYS A 84 -3.84 15.65 -6.83
CA CYS A 84 -3.48 14.84 -5.67
C CYS A 84 -4.58 14.86 -4.58
N PHE A 85 -5.18 16.01 -4.32
CA PHE A 85 -6.31 16.12 -3.38
C PHE A 85 -7.49 15.25 -3.83
N TYR A 86 -7.93 15.36 -5.09
CA TYR A 86 -9.05 14.56 -5.60
C TYR A 86 -8.72 13.06 -5.62
N HIS A 87 -7.47 12.70 -5.91
CA HIS A 87 -7.02 11.32 -5.81
C HIS A 87 -7.12 10.78 -4.36
N MET A 88 -6.74 11.58 -3.37
CA MET A 88 -6.85 11.21 -1.95
C MET A 88 -8.30 10.97 -1.49
N VAL A 89 -9.25 11.74 -2.00
CA VAL A 89 -10.68 11.57 -1.69
C VAL A 89 -11.37 10.55 -2.60
N SER A 90 -10.58 9.81 -3.41
CA SER A 90 -11.05 8.76 -4.32
C SER A 90 -11.99 9.24 -5.44
N ASP A 91 -11.99 10.55 -5.75
CA ASP A 91 -12.62 11.10 -6.95
C ASP A 91 -11.61 11.06 -8.11
N PHE A 92 -11.45 9.87 -8.69
CA PHE A 92 -10.44 9.64 -9.73
C PHE A 92 -10.75 10.33 -11.05
N GLU A 93 -12.03 10.61 -11.34
CA GLU A 93 -12.43 11.36 -12.54
C GLU A 93 -11.96 12.82 -12.46
N SER A 94 -12.23 13.47 -11.34
CA SER A 94 -11.73 14.85 -11.11
C SER A 94 -10.21 14.86 -11.04
N ALA A 95 -9.58 13.92 -10.37
CA ALA A 95 -8.12 13.79 -10.31
C ALA A 95 -7.52 13.73 -11.73
N ARG A 96 -8.06 12.89 -12.60
CA ARG A 96 -7.65 12.75 -14.00
C ARG A 96 -7.76 14.07 -14.77
N ARG A 97 -8.85 14.81 -14.61
CA ARG A 97 -9.05 16.12 -15.27
C ARG A 97 -7.97 17.13 -14.86
N TYR A 98 -7.63 17.19 -13.57
CA TYR A 98 -6.65 18.15 -13.08
C TYR A 98 -5.21 17.73 -13.40
N PHE A 99 -4.87 16.43 -13.34
CA PHE A 99 -3.57 15.94 -13.84
C PHE A 99 -3.41 16.18 -15.34
N SER A 100 -4.45 16.00 -16.15
CA SER A 100 -4.45 16.34 -17.57
C SER A 100 -4.17 17.84 -17.77
N LYS A 101 -4.80 18.71 -16.98
CA LYS A 101 -4.54 20.16 -17.05
C LYS A 101 -3.08 20.47 -16.67
N ALA A 102 -2.54 19.85 -15.64
CA ALA A 102 -1.14 20.03 -15.24
C ALA A 102 -0.17 19.60 -16.36
N THR A 103 -0.40 18.44 -17.00
CA THR A 103 0.43 17.94 -18.12
C THR A 103 0.28 18.80 -19.39
N THR A 104 -0.85 19.45 -19.60
CA THR A 104 -1.06 20.38 -20.71
C THR A 104 -0.29 21.69 -20.51
N LEU A 105 -0.28 22.21 -19.27
CA LEU A 105 0.48 23.42 -18.92
C LEU A 105 1.99 23.19 -18.95
N ASN A 106 2.45 22.05 -18.48
CA ASN A 106 3.85 21.65 -18.54
C ASN A 106 3.99 20.16 -18.89
N HIS A 107 4.24 19.90 -20.16
CA HIS A 107 4.36 18.54 -20.68
C HIS A 107 5.58 17.77 -20.13
N ARG A 108 6.58 18.49 -19.58
CA ARG A 108 7.78 17.90 -18.96
C ARG A 108 7.64 17.69 -17.46
N PHE A 109 6.50 17.99 -16.87
CA PHE A 109 6.28 17.83 -15.44
C PHE A 109 5.94 16.37 -15.11
N ALA A 110 6.98 15.55 -14.87
CA ALA A 110 6.86 14.12 -14.62
C ALA A 110 5.90 13.72 -13.48
N PRO A 111 5.84 14.45 -12.32
CA PRO A 111 4.91 14.10 -11.25
C PRO A 111 3.44 14.09 -11.69
N ALA A 112 3.03 15.00 -12.58
CA ALA A 112 1.65 15.02 -13.09
C ALA A 112 1.34 13.81 -13.98
N TRP A 113 2.31 13.31 -14.75
CA TRP A 113 2.14 12.08 -15.53
C TRP A 113 2.03 10.84 -14.63
N VAL A 114 2.78 10.79 -13.52
CA VAL A 114 2.64 9.72 -12.51
C VAL A 114 1.26 9.77 -11.87
N GLY A 115 0.80 10.94 -11.40
CA GLY A 115 -0.53 11.11 -10.85
C GLY A 115 -1.64 10.73 -11.83
N PHE A 116 -1.47 11.10 -13.10
CA PHE A 116 -2.38 10.74 -14.19
C PHE A 116 -2.45 9.22 -14.39
N GLY A 117 -1.28 8.54 -14.37
CA GLY A 117 -1.21 7.09 -14.39
C GLY A 117 -1.93 6.44 -13.20
N HIS A 118 -1.74 6.95 -11.98
CA HIS A 118 -2.45 6.44 -10.80
C HIS A 118 -3.97 6.63 -10.89
N ALA A 119 -4.43 7.76 -11.42
CA ALA A 119 -5.86 7.99 -11.61
C ALA A 119 -6.49 7.04 -12.64
N PHE A 120 -5.78 6.71 -13.73
CA PHE A 120 -6.23 5.68 -14.68
C PHE A 120 -6.20 4.27 -14.09
N ALA A 121 -5.12 3.92 -13.39
CA ALA A 121 -4.99 2.62 -12.73
C ALA A 121 -6.12 2.35 -11.73
N ALA A 122 -6.52 3.38 -10.98
CA ALA A 122 -7.62 3.29 -10.03
C ALA A 122 -9.01 3.13 -10.69
N GLN A 123 -9.12 3.43 -11.98
CA GLN A 123 -10.33 3.23 -12.80
C GLN A 123 -10.25 1.97 -13.67
N ASP A 124 -9.27 1.08 -13.44
CA ASP A 124 -9.00 -0.12 -14.23
C ASP A 124 -8.65 0.13 -15.71
N GLU A 125 -8.22 1.35 -16.04
CA GLU A 125 -7.79 1.74 -17.39
C GLU A 125 -6.28 1.49 -17.60
N SER A 126 -5.84 0.22 -17.59
CA SER A 126 -4.42 -0.19 -17.62
C SER A 126 -3.62 0.39 -18.77
N ASP A 127 -4.17 0.43 -19.99
CA ASP A 127 -3.42 0.89 -21.17
C ASP A 127 -3.07 2.37 -21.07
N GLN A 128 -4.01 3.18 -20.59
CA GLN A 128 -3.80 4.61 -20.36
C GLN A 128 -2.85 4.84 -19.18
N ALA A 129 -2.99 4.06 -18.11
CA ALA A 129 -2.08 4.11 -16.97
C ALA A 129 -0.64 3.81 -17.41
N MET A 130 -0.42 2.73 -18.15
CA MET A 130 0.90 2.38 -18.69
C MET A 130 1.46 3.45 -19.63
N ALA A 131 0.63 4.05 -20.48
CA ALA A 131 1.08 5.12 -21.37
C ALA A 131 1.57 6.35 -20.60
N ALA A 132 0.85 6.73 -19.55
CA ALA A 132 1.22 7.83 -18.65
C ALA A 132 2.52 7.52 -17.88
N TYR A 133 2.64 6.34 -17.28
CA TYR A 133 3.86 5.92 -16.57
C TYR A 133 5.09 5.84 -17.49
N ARG A 134 4.95 5.31 -18.71
CA ARG A 134 6.04 5.30 -19.71
C ARG A 134 6.45 6.72 -20.11
N THR A 135 5.53 7.65 -20.17
CA THR A 135 5.85 9.06 -20.42
C THR A 135 6.65 9.63 -19.25
N ALA A 136 6.20 9.41 -18.01
CA ALA A 136 6.89 9.84 -16.80
C ALA A 136 8.31 9.24 -16.70
N SER A 137 8.49 7.93 -16.97
CA SER A 137 9.80 7.27 -16.89
C SER A 137 10.81 7.79 -17.92
N ARG A 138 10.35 8.22 -19.09
CA ARG A 138 11.19 8.87 -20.09
C ARG A 138 11.59 10.28 -19.71
N LEU A 139 10.71 11.01 -19.04
CA LEU A 139 10.98 12.38 -18.59
C LEU A 139 11.93 12.42 -17.40
N PHE A 140 11.81 11.45 -16.49
CA PHE A 140 12.62 11.36 -15.28
C PHE A 140 13.02 9.91 -14.98
N PRO A 141 14.09 9.40 -15.62
CA PRO A 141 14.53 7.99 -15.45
C PRO A 141 14.98 7.64 -14.04
N GLY A 142 15.40 8.64 -13.24
CA GLY A 142 15.85 8.47 -11.86
C GLY A 142 14.73 8.28 -10.84
N SER A 143 13.45 8.36 -11.23
CA SER A 143 12.32 8.10 -10.34
C SER A 143 11.91 6.62 -10.39
N HIS A 144 11.77 5.99 -9.23
CA HIS A 144 11.28 4.62 -9.11
C HIS A 144 9.77 4.49 -9.39
N THR A 145 9.00 5.54 -9.09
CA THR A 145 7.52 5.50 -9.10
C THR A 145 6.91 5.12 -10.45
N PRO A 146 7.35 5.67 -11.61
CA PRO A 146 6.81 5.23 -12.89
C PRO A 146 7.11 3.77 -13.22
N TRP A 147 8.31 3.29 -12.88
CA TRP A 147 8.70 1.89 -13.10
C TRP A 147 7.87 0.94 -12.24
N LEU A 148 7.65 1.32 -10.97
CA LEU A 148 6.76 0.59 -10.07
C LEU A 148 5.34 0.54 -10.63
N GLY A 149 4.79 1.67 -11.08
CA GLY A 149 3.44 1.73 -11.66
C GLY A 149 3.28 0.80 -12.88
N ILE A 150 4.26 0.77 -13.80
CA ILE A 150 4.25 -0.16 -14.93
C ILE A 150 4.28 -1.62 -14.44
N GLY A 151 5.12 -1.91 -13.44
CA GLY A 151 5.25 -3.25 -12.86
C GLY A 151 3.96 -3.73 -12.22
N MET A 152 3.26 -2.86 -11.47
CA MET A 152 1.96 -3.14 -10.85
C MET A 152 0.89 -3.44 -11.90
N GLU A 153 0.85 -2.71 -13.02
CA GLU A 153 -0.09 -2.99 -14.11
C GLU A 153 0.16 -4.37 -14.75
N TYR A 154 1.44 -4.75 -14.95
CA TYR A 154 1.77 -6.09 -15.44
C TYR A 154 1.45 -7.17 -14.40
N LEU A 155 1.61 -6.90 -13.11
CA LEU A 155 1.24 -7.82 -12.04
C LEU A 155 -0.28 -8.05 -12.02
N ARG A 156 -1.07 -6.98 -12.16
CA ARG A 156 -2.55 -7.04 -12.21
C ARG A 156 -3.04 -7.84 -13.42
N THR A 157 -2.36 -7.74 -14.54
CA THR A 157 -2.66 -8.54 -15.75
C THR A 157 -2.00 -9.92 -15.79
N ASN A 158 -1.38 -10.34 -14.67
CA ASN A 158 -0.70 -11.64 -14.50
C ASN A 158 0.46 -11.89 -15.49
N HIS A 159 1.13 -10.83 -15.93
CA HIS A 159 2.35 -10.92 -16.75
C HIS A 159 3.59 -10.88 -15.84
N LEU A 160 3.78 -11.92 -15.03
CA LEU A 160 4.81 -11.97 -13.98
C LEU A 160 6.25 -11.68 -14.48
N PRO A 161 6.73 -12.17 -15.62
CA PRO A 161 8.09 -11.85 -16.10
C PRO A 161 8.30 -10.37 -16.39
N LEU A 162 7.30 -9.69 -16.96
CA LEU A 162 7.36 -8.25 -17.21
C LEU A 162 7.23 -7.45 -15.91
N ALA A 163 6.33 -7.84 -15.01
CA ALA A 163 6.22 -7.26 -13.68
C ALA A 163 7.57 -7.33 -12.95
N MET A 164 8.22 -8.51 -12.93
CA MET A 164 9.54 -8.71 -12.32
C MET A 164 10.59 -7.75 -12.90
N HIS A 165 10.61 -7.59 -14.22
CA HIS A 165 11.56 -6.69 -14.87
C HIS A 165 11.41 -5.25 -14.39
N TYR A 166 10.18 -4.72 -14.40
CA TYR A 166 9.91 -3.32 -14.08
C TYR A 166 10.00 -3.03 -12.58
N ILE A 167 9.52 -3.94 -11.71
CA ILE A 167 9.62 -3.75 -10.27
C ILE A 167 11.08 -3.84 -9.82
N LYS A 168 11.91 -4.72 -10.41
CA LYS A 168 13.36 -4.75 -10.14
C LYS A 168 14.07 -3.46 -10.57
N GLN A 169 13.64 -2.81 -11.64
CA GLN A 169 14.16 -1.49 -12.00
C GLN A 169 13.80 -0.43 -10.96
N ALA A 170 12.54 -0.43 -10.47
CA ALA A 170 12.13 0.44 -9.38
C ALA A 170 12.96 0.18 -8.11
N HIS A 171 13.20 -1.09 -7.78
CA HIS A 171 14.01 -1.49 -6.62
C HIS A 171 15.49 -1.07 -6.74
N ALA A 172 16.07 -1.12 -7.94
CA ALA A 172 17.43 -0.66 -8.15
C ALA A 172 17.59 0.84 -7.90
N ILE A 173 16.53 1.64 -8.11
CA ILE A 173 16.52 3.08 -7.86
C ILE A 173 16.23 3.37 -6.37
N ALA A 174 15.27 2.68 -5.78
CA ALA A 174 14.82 2.89 -4.39
C ALA A 174 14.72 1.55 -3.63
N PRO A 175 15.86 0.99 -3.15
CA PRO A 175 15.91 -0.34 -2.54
C PRO A 175 15.28 -0.44 -1.16
N HIS A 176 15.01 0.68 -0.52
CA HIS A 176 14.41 0.75 0.83
C HIS A 176 12.99 1.31 0.83
N GLU A 177 12.47 1.66 -0.33
CA GLU A 177 11.10 2.20 -0.44
C GLU A 177 10.06 1.10 -0.10
N PRO A 178 9.25 1.29 0.96
CA PRO A 178 8.32 0.28 1.41
C PRO A 178 7.31 -0.18 0.34
N ALA A 179 6.86 0.73 -0.52
CA ALA A 179 5.94 0.39 -1.60
C ALA A 179 6.59 -0.55 -2.62
N VAL A 180 7.88 -0.35 -2.94
CA VAL A 180 8.62 -1.22 -3.86
C VAL A 180 8.84 -2.60 -3.24
N LEU A 181 9.19 -2.65 -1.94
CA LEU A 181 9.37 -3.90 -1.21
C LEU A 181 8.05 -4.69 -1.12
N HIS A 182 6.94 -3.98 -0.86
CA HIS A 182 5.61 -4.60 -0.85
C HIS A 182 5.29 -5.28 -2.18
N GLU A 183 5.47 -4.58 -3.30
CA GLU A 183 5.16 -5.11 -4.62
C GLU A 183 6.09 -6.26 -5.04
N LEU A 184 7.36 -6.25 -4.60
CA LEU A 184 8.24 -7.40 -4.74
C LEU A 184 7.70 -8.60 -3.96
N GLY A 185 7.25 -8.39 -2.74
CA GLY A 185 6.61 -9.43 -1.94
C GLY A 185 5.36 -10.03 -2.63
N VAL A 186 4.48 -9.18 -3.16
CA VAL A 186 3.29 -9.60 -3.92
C VAL A 186 3.67 -10.40 -5.16
N LEU A 187 4.69 -9.95 -5.89
CA LEU A 187 5.19 -10.61 -7.08
C LEU A 187 5.77 -12.00 -6.79
N HIS A 188 6.62 -12.13 -5.76
CA HIS A 188 7.16 -13.43 -5.32
C HIS A 188 6.05 -14.36 -4.83
N TYR A 189 5.07 -13.80 -4.10
CA TYR A 189 3.89 -14.57 -3.68
C TYR A 189 3.09 -15.11 -4.88
N ALA A 190 2.85 -14.27 -5.90
CA ALA A 190 2.16 -14.67 -7.13
C ALA A 190 2.96 -15.70 -7.94
N SER A 191 4.30 -15.67 -7.85
CA SER A 191 5.21 -16.66 -8.46
C SER A 191 5.29 -17.97 -7.66
N GLY A 192 4.68 -18.05 -6.47
CA GLY A 192 4.73 -19.23 -5.59
C GLY A 192 5.98 -19.29 -4.69
N GLU A 193 6.80 -18.27 -4.72
CA GLU A 193 8.05 -18.14 -3.94
C GLU A 193 7.72 -17.52 -2.57
N TYR A 194 7.06 -18.30 -1.70
CA TYR A 194 6.47 -17.78 -0.45
C TYR A 194 7.50 -17.37 0.60
N ALA A 195 8.70 -17.96 0.58
CA ALA A 195 9.78 -17.62 1.51
C ALA A 195 10.36 -16.24 1.19
N GLU A 196 10.65 -15.98 -0.07
CA GLU A 196 11.12 -14.69 -0.57
C GLU A 196 10.05 -13.60 -0.37
N ALA A 197 8.78 -13.94 -0.64
CA ALA A 197 7.66 -13.03 -0.38
C ALA A 197 7.60 -12.62 1.11
N ALA A 198 7.75 -13.59 2.02
CA ALA A 198 7.75 -13.33 3.46
C ALA A 198 8.93 -12.43 3.87
N ASP A 199 10.12 -12.61 3.31
CA ASP A 199 11.28 -11.74 3.59
C ASP A 199 10.98 -10.28 3.20
N TYR A 200 10.46 -10.04 2.00
CA TYR A 200 10.11 -8.69 1.57
C TYR A 200 9.01 -8.06 2.43
N PHE A 201 7.96 -8.79 2.78
CA PHE A 201 6.90 -8.27 3.63
C PHE A 201 7.39 -8.00 5.07
N THR A 202 8.28 -8.84 5.61
CA THR A 202 8.90 -8.63 6.92
C THR A 202 9.71 -7.33 6.93
N ARG A 203 10.50 -7.07 5.89
CA ARG A 203 11.25 -5.81 5.77
C ARG A 203 10.35 -4.59 5.76
N VAL A 204 9.13 -4.67 5.21
CA VAL A 204 8.15 -3.58 5.29
C VAL A 204 7.53 -3.49 6.69
N ALA A 205 7.21 -4.63 7.30
CA ALA A 205 6.61 -4.67 8.63
C ALA A 205 7.54 -4.11 9.73
N GLU A 206 8.84 -4.38 9.60
CA GLU A 206 9.90 -3.97 10.54
C GLU A 206 10.55 -2.63 10.18
N HIS A 207 10.06 -1.95 9.16
CA HIS A 207 10.65 -0.69 8.71
C HIS A 207 10.59 0.39 9.80
N GLU A 208 11.76 0.91 10.23
CA GLU A 208 11.92 1.88 11.32
C GLU A 208 11.54 3.33 10.92
N GLY A 209 10.79 3.54 9.84
CA GLY A 209 10.39 4.87 9.41
C GLY A 209 9.08 5.34 10.05
N ASP A 210 8.75 6.63 9.87
CA ASP A 210 7.44 7.24 10.16
C ASP A 210 6.32 6.72 9.22
N TYR A 211 6.44 5.46 8.82
CA TYR A 211 5.49 4.79 7.97
C TYR A 211 4.23 4.54 8.80
N ASP A 212 3.11 5.12 8.36
CA ASP A 212 1.83 4.96 9.05
C ASP A 212 1.49 3.47 9.20
N ASP A 213 1.09 3.05 10.39
CA ASP A 213 0.68 1.67 10.66
C ASP A 213 -0.38 1.19 9.67
N ALA A 214 -1.32 2.07 9.28
CA ALA A 214 -2.31 1.77 8.26
C ALA A 214 -1.71 1.48 6.87
N ALA A 215 -0.51 1.99 6.56
CA ALA A 215 0.18 1.68 5.32
C ALA A 215 1.02 0.39 5.39
N ARG A 216 1.36 -0.08 6.60
CA ARG A 216 2.02 -1.38 6.83
C ARG A 216 1.04 -2.54 6.82
N GLU A 217 -0.23 -2.30 7.20
CA GLU A 217 -1.23 -3.35 7.38
C GLU A 217 -1.32 -4.30 6.18
N PRO A 218 -1.36 -3.85 4.89
CA PRO A 218 -1.42 -4.76 3.75
C PRO A 218 -0.21 -5.70 3.66
N SER A 219 0.98 -5.24 4.04
CA SER A 219 2.19 -6.08 4.03
C SER A 219 2.16 -7.10 5.16
N ILE A 220 1.72 -6.72 6.35
CA ILE A 220 1.55 -7.61 7.50
C ILE A 220 0.49 -8.68 7.20
N PHE A 221 -0.62 -8.29 6.58
CA PHE A 221 -1.66 -9.21 6.13
C PHE A 221 -1.12 -10.23 5.11
N ASN A 222 -0.38 -9.75 4.10
CA ASN A 222 0.22 -10.60 3.08
C ASN A 222 1.32 -11.51 3.65
N LEU A 223 2.06 -11.06 4.68
CA LEU A 223 3.01 -11.89 5.41
C LEU A 223 2.30 -13.08 6.09
N GLY A 224 1.15 -12.82 6.72
CA GLY A 224 0.28 -13.89 7.25
C GLY A 224 -0.12 -14.90 6.15
N HIS A 225 -0.45 -14.42 4.95
CA HIS A 225 -0.74 -15.30 3.82
C HIS A 225 0.47 -16.12 3.37
N ALA A 226 1.66 -15.54 3.31
CA ALA A 226 2.89 -16.23 2.94
C ALA A 226 3.23 -17.33 3.98
N CYS A 227 3.18 -17.00 5.28
CA CYS A 227 3.38 -17.96 6.36
C CYS A 227 2.35 -19.11 6.31
N ARG A 228 1.08 -18.83 6.06
CA ARG A 228 0.03 -19.84 5.91
C ARG A 228 0.29 -20.77 4.73
N LYS A 229 0.73 -20.24 3.57
CA LYS A 229 1.12 -21.05 2.41
C LYS A 229 2.32 -21.95 2.68
N MET A 230 3.25 -21.50 3.53
CA MET A 230 4.37 -22.32 4.02
C MET A 230 3.99 -23.30 5.15
N ARG A 231 2.70 -23.39 5.53
CA ARG A 231 2.18 -24.18 6.65
C ARG A 231 2.71 -23.75 8.04
N ARG A 232 3.23 -22.53 8.16
CA ARG A 232 3.68 -21.94 9.43
C ARG A 232 2.47 -21.25 10.09
N PHE A 233 1.49 -22.06 10.54
CA PHE A 233 0.18 -21.57 10.94
C PHE A 233 0.22 -20.67 12.18
N ASP A 234 1.04 -21.01 13.17
CA ASP A 234 1.13 -20.21 14.41
C ASP A 234 1.68 -18.81 14.12
N GLU A 235 2.72 -18.69 13.28
CA GLU A 235 3.25 -17.41 12.86
C GLU A 235 2.25 -16.63 12.01
N ALA A 236 1.52 -17.28 11.11
CA ALA A 236 0.47 -16.64 10.34
C ALA A 236 -0.62 -16.04 11.23
N ILE A 237 -1.00 -16.75 12.30
CA ILE A 237 -1.98 -16.26 13.29
C ILE A 237 -1.48 -15.00 13.98
N GLU A 238 -0.22 -14.95 14.40
CA GLU A 238 0.37 -13.76 15.04
C GLU A 238 0.37 -12.55 14.08
N TRP A 239 0.75 -12.75 12.82
CA TRP A 239 0.73 -11.67 11.82
C TRP A 239 -0.69 -11.17 11.52
N TYR A 240 -1.69 -12.04 11.40
CA TYR A 240 -3.07 -11.61 11.23
C TYR A 240 -3.62 -10.88 12.45
N ARG A 241 -3.24 -11.28 13.66
CA ARG A 241 -3.60 -10.59 14.90
C ARG A 241 -2.99 -9.18 14.93
N LEU A 242 -1.73 -9.05 14.48
CA LEU A 242 -1.10 -7.74 14.36
C LEU A 242 -1.81 -6.87 13.31
N ALA A 243 -2.19 -7.42 12.15
CA ALA A 243 -2.99 -6.70 11.15
C ALA A 243 -4.34 -6.23 11.72
N LEU A 244 -5.02 -7.06 12.52
CA LEU A 244 -6.27 -6.69 13.20
C LEU A 244 -6.07 -5.65 14.30
N ALA A 245 -4.92 -5.62 14.97
CA ALA A 245 -4.60 -4.55 15.92
C ALA A 245 -4.52 -3.17 15.23
N ILE A 246 -4.05 -3.15 13.99
CA ILE A 246 -3.98 -1.93 13.16
C ILE A 246 -5.36 -1.60 12.54
N ALA A 247 -6.02 -2.61 11.97
CA ALA A 247 -7.30 -2.48 11.28
C ALA A 247 -8.40 -3.40 11.88
N PRO A 248 -8.98 -3.05 13.05
CA PRO A 248 -9.90 -3.93 13.79
C PRO A 248 -11.21 -4.27 13.06
N ARG A 249 -11.54 -3.56 11.99
CA ARG A 249 -12.78 -3.77 11.21
C ARG A 249 -12.53 -4.37 9.82
N ASN A 250 -11.41 -5.08 9.63
CA ASN A 250 -11.10 -5.72 8.37
C ASN A 250 -11.68 -7.15 8.32
N ALA A 251 -12.83 -7.31 7.63
CA ALA A 251 -13.50 -8.60 7.48
C ALA A 251 -12.60 -9.66 6.83
N SER A 252 -11.80 -9.28 5.82
CA SER A 252 -10.90 -10.21 5.11
C SER A 252 -9.82 -10.79 6.03
N THR A 253 -9.35 -10.00 7.00
CA THR A 253 -8.35 -10.47 7.96
C THR A 253 -8.96 -11.46 8.96
N TYR A 254 -10.20 -11.23 9.43
CA TYR A 254 -10.93 -12.21 10.23
C TYR A 254 -11.17 -13.52 9.47
N ALA A 255 -11.57 -13.46 8.19
CA ALA A 255 -11.76 -14.64 7.35
C ALA A 255 -10.44 -15.42 7.18
N ALA A 256 -9.32 -14.72 6.90
CA ALA A 256 -8.02 -15.34 6.74
C ALA A 256 -7.49 -15.98 8.04
N LEU A 257 -7.70 -15.31 9.17
CA LEU A 257 -7.36 -15.83 10.51
C LEU A 257 -8.20 -17.07 10.83
N GLY A 258 -9.52 -17.04 10.61
CA GLY A 258 -10.41 -18.17 10.79
C GLY A 258 -10.00 -19.36 9.91
N PHE A 259 -9.70 -19.10 8.64
CA PHE A 259 -9.22 -20.15 7.74
C PHE A 259 -7.88 -20.77 8.18
N THR A 260 -7.02 -19.99 8.80
CA THR A 260 -5.74 -20.49 9.34
C THR A 260 -5.95 -21.34 10.59
N HIS A 261 -6.87 -20.96 11.50
CA HIS A 261 -7.28 -21.79 12.63
C HIS A 261 -7.89 -23.12 12.14
N HIS A 262 -8.75 -23.09 11.13
CA HIS A 262 -9.35 -24.29 10.54
C HIS A 262 -8.27 -25.23 9.96
N LEU A 263 -7.31 -24.71 9.18
CA LEU A 263 -6.19 -25.49 8.64
C LEU A 263 -5.26 -26.05 9.72
N ARG A 264 -5.17 -25.40 10.88
CA ARG A 264 -4.41 -25.87 12.04
C ARG A 264 -5.11 -27.01 12.79
N GLY A 265 -6.39 -27.24 12.50
CA GLY A 265 -7.22 -28.24 13.18
C GLY A 265 -7.98 -27.68 14.40
N ASP A 266 -8.26 -26.41 14.43
CA ASP A 266 -9.06 -25.70 15.44
C ASP A 266 -10.34 -25.13 14.78
N PRO A 267 -11.34 -25.99 14.52
CA PRO A 267 -12.57 -25.55 13.86
C PRO A 267 -13.44 -24.69 14.77
N ASP A 268 -13.38 -24.86 16.10
CA ASP A 268 -14.17 -24.04 17.03
C ASP A 268 -13.70 -22.59 17.01
N GLY A 269 -12.39 -22.34 17.12
CA GLY A 269 -11.81 -21.03 16.98
C GLY A 269 -12.05 -20.41 15.60
N ALA A 270 -12.07 -21.23 14.53
CA ALA A 270 -12.38 -20.77 13.19
C ALA A 270 -13.83 -20.28 13.06
N ILE A 271 -14.80 -20.98 13.64
CA ILE A 271 -16.24 -20.61 13.61
C ILE A 271 -16.45 -19.22 14.20
N GLU A 272 -15.86 -18.94 15.36
CA GLU A 272 -15.96 -17.60 16.00
C GLU A 272 -15.46 -16.49 15.09
N LEU A 273 -14.31 -16.70 14.46
CA LEU A 273 -13.67 -15.72 13.57
C LEU A 273 -14.45 -15.52 12.27
N TYR A 274 -15.03 -16.58 11.71
CA TYR A 274 -15.93 -16.47 10.55
C TYR A 274 -17.20 -15.69 10.88
N HIS A 275 -17.77 -15.89 12.07
CA HIS A 275 -18.91 -15.06 12.50
C HIS A 275 -18.51 -13.58 12.65
N GLN A 276 -17.32 -13.28 13.17
CA GLN A 276 -16.82 -11.91 13.23
C GLN A 276 -16.65 -11.31 11.83
N SER A 277 -16.07 -12.06 10.88
CA SER A 277 -15.95 -11.63 9.48
C SER A 277 -17.32 -11.33 8.86
N LEU A 278 -18.29 -12.24 8.99
CA LEU A 278 -19.64 -12.10 8.44
C LEU A 278 -20.46 -10.99 9.12
N SER A 279 -20.17 -10.67 10.37
CA SER A 279 -20.77 -9.49 11.02
C SER A 279 -20.35 -8.17 10.38
N LEU A 280 -19.17 -8.11 9.80
CA LEU A 280 -18.63 -6.94 9.08
C LEU A 280 -19.00 -6.95 7.59
N LYS A 281 -19.03 -8.14 6.97
CA LYS A 281 -19.34 -8.34 5.55
C LYS A 281 -20.24 -9.57 5.38
N PRO A 282 -21.59 -9.41 5.48
CA PRO A 282 -22.55 -10.52 5.46
C PRO A 282 -22.56 -11.31 4.14
N ASP A 283 -22.22 -10.67 3.02
CA ASP A 283 -22.33 -11.26 1.68
C ASP A 283 -21.03 -11.95 1.23
N ASP A 284 -20.08 -12.22 2.15
CA ASP A 284 -18.82 -12.88 1.79
C ASP A 284 -19.02 -14.40 1.58
N THR A 285 -19.14 -14.80 0.32
CA THR A 285 -19.40 -16.19 -0.09
C THR A 285 -18.34 -17.15 0.40
N PHE A 286 -17.05 -16.75 0.33
CA PHE A 286 -15.94 -17.58 0.81
C PHE A 286 -16.08 -17.89 2.30
N THR A 287 -16.31 -16.86 3.13
CA THR A 287 -16.45 -17.05 4.58
C THR A 287 -17.67 -17.88 4.92
N CYS A 288 -18.79 -17.71 4.20
CA CYS A 288 -20.00 -18.54 4.37
C CYS A 288 -19.72 -20.03 4.06
N GLU A 289 -18.96 -20.33 3.02
CA GLU A 289 -18.59 -21.71 2.67
C GLU A 289 -17.65 -22.32 3.72
N MET A 290 -16.64 -21.59 4.13
CA MET A 290 -15.69 -22.06 5.14
C MET A 290 -16.34 -22.27 6.51
N LEU A 291 -17.30 -21.43 6.89
CA LEU A 291 -18.09 -21.62 8.09
C LEU A 291 -18.89 -22.94 8.05
N LYS A 292 -19.53 -23.23 6.91
CA LYS A 292 -20.28 -24.50 6.74
C LYS A 292 -19.37 -25.73 6.86
N GLU A 293 -18.16 -25.66 6.26
CA GLU A 293 -17.20 -26.76 6.37
C GLU A 293 -16.70 -26.93 7.82
N ALA A 294 -16.34 -25.84 8.52
CA ALA A 294 -15.93 -25.90 9.92
C ALA A 294 -17.03 -26.49 10.83
N LEU A 295 -18.29 -26.13 10.61
CA LEU A 295 -19.44 -26.69 11.34
C LEU A 295 -19.59 -28.20 11.08
N LYS A 296 -19.36 -28.67 9.84
CA LYS A 296 -19.37 -30.11 9.53
C LYS A 296 -18.27 -30.86 10.28
N ASP A 297 -17.07 -30.30 10.31
CA ASP A 297 -15.93 -30.92 10.97
C ASP A 297 -16.19 -31.08 12.48
N VAL A 298 -16.77 -30.08 13.14
CA VAL A 298 -17.17 -30.18 14.56
C VAL A 298 -18.24 -31.26 14.75
N LEU A 299 -19.27 -31.29 13.88
CA LEU A 299 -20.33 -32.30 13.98
C LEU A 299 -19.81 -33.72 13.75
N GLN A 300 -18.86 -33.92 12.84
CA GLN A 300 -18.24 -35.22 12.60
C GLN A 300 -17.40 -35.65 13.81
N ALA A 301 -16.58 -34.74 14.37
CA ALA A 301 -15.77 -35.02 15.55
C ALA A 301 -16.65 -35.40 16.78
N THR A 302 -17.82 -34.80 16.93
CA THR A 302 -18.75 -35.15 18.02
C THR A 302 -19.55 -36.43 17.77
N SER A 303 -19.65 -36.86 16.51
CA SER A 303 -20.39 -38.06 16.10
C SER A 303 -19.54 -39.35 16.14
N ASP A 304 -18.20 -39.23 16.29
CA ASP A 304 -17.30 -40.38 16.30
C ASP A 304 -17.24 -41.00 17.71
N PRO A 305 -17.77 -42.23 17.93
CA PRO A 305 -17.88 -42.84 19.25
C PRO A 305 -16.54 -43.21 19.89
N LEU A 306 -15.40 -43.08 19.16
CA LEU A 306 -14.06 -43.31 19.67
C LEU A 306 -13.45 -42.13 20.44
N SER A 307 -14.12 -40.96 20.46
CA SER A 307 -13.65 -39.75 21.13
C SER A 307 -14.10 -39.61 22.59
N LEU A 308 -14.86 -40.55 23.13
CA LEU A 308 -15.25 -40.53 24.54
C LEU A 308 -14.08 -41.04 25.40
N PRO A 309 -13.64 -40.30 26.45
CA PRO A 309 -12.68 -40.83 27.41
C PRO A 309 -13.26 -42.10 28.09
N PRO A 310 -12.46 -43.12 28.40
CA PRO A 310 -12.95 -44.33 29.01
C PRO A 310 -13.67 -43.99 30.33
N MET A 311 -14.96 -44.34 30.42
CA MET A 311 -15.70 -44.18 31.64
C MET A 311 -14.99 -44.99 32.75
N SER A 312 -14.49 -44.27 33.75
CA SER A 312 -13.97 -44.91 34.98
C SER A 312 -15.08 -45.76 35.58
N ALA A 313 -14.87 -47.06 35.63
CA ALA A 313 -15.76 -48.02 36.30
C ALA A 313 -15.89 -47.63 37.79
N PRO A 314 -17.12 -47.63 38.36
CA PRO A 314 -17.29 -47.40 39.78
C PRO A 314 -16.71 -48.63 40.54
N GLY A 315 -15.74 -48.32 41.42
CA GLY A 315 -15.24 -49.28 42.42
C GLY A 315 -16.14 -49.32 43.63
#